data_916ba326b0e9bd0cf0b8623f69d32085
#
_entry.id   916ba326b0e9bd0cf0b8623f69d32085
#
_cell.length_a   1.000
_cell.length_b   1.000
_cell.length_c   1.000
_cell.angle_alpha   90.00
_cell.angle_beta   90.00
_cell.angle_gamma   90.00
#
_symmetry.space_group_name_H-M   'P 1'
#
loop_
_entity.id
_entity.type
_entity.pdbx_description
1 polymer ?
#
loop_
_entity_poly.entity_id
_entity_poly.type
_entity_poly.pdbx_seq_one_letter_code
_entity_poly.pdbx_strand_id
1 'polypeptide(L)'
;MRNGWISSQALGKGLLLILCFTLLVAAIRGCRLAADPSLTPSRQDDLTLTVYLHEEDKTVEMSLDEYLYGVLGGEMPASFPLEALKAQAVAARTYTVRRIASLGGDPCGRGGADICTDSHCCQSYRSPEALAESWGSHAKQYADKLRQAVAQTHGLIAVYDGEPIEALYHSAAGGHTEDAQNVFSNALPYLVGVESPGEQDASHYQESIAFSCKELSDTLNETFPNAHLSPSALESQMKIQA
;
A
#
# COMPACT_ATOMS: atom_id res chain seq x y z
N MET A 1 25.84 -65.30 25.41
CA MET A 1 25.24 -65.03 24.08
C MET A 1 23.75 -64.86 24.32
N ARG A 2 23.27 -63.59 24.27
CA ARG A 2 21.84 -63.27 24.46
C ARG A 2 21.32 -62.82 23.09
N ASN A 3 20.60 -63.72 22.42
CA ASN A 3 19.90 -63.39 21.16
C ASN A 3 18.65 -62.60 21.50
N GLY A 4 18.63 -61.26 21.13
CA GLY A 4 17.48 -60.45 21.26
C GLY A 4 16.53 -60.73 20.07
N TRP A 5 15.39 -61.34 20.36
CA TRP A 5 14.30 -61.51 19.40
C TRP A 5 13.54 -60.15 19.27
N ILE A 6 13.65 -59.50 18.11
CA ILE A 6 12.81 -58.35 17.78
C ILE A 6 11.43 -58.91 17.43
N SER A 7 10.38 -58.57 18.20
CA SER A 7 9.04 -59.04 17.97
C SER A 7 8.47 -58.53 16.63
N SER A 8 7.83 -59.40 15.88
CA SER A 8 7.20 -59.09 14.58
C SER A 8 6.19 -57.91 14.63
N GLN A 9 5.67 -57.63 15.83
CA GLN A 9 4.78 -56.46 16.05
C GLN A 9 5.52 -55.11 16.04
N ALA A 10 6.79 -55.07 16.43
CA ALA A 10 7.59 -53.85 16.39
C ALA A 10 7.99 -53.50 14.94
N LEU A 11 8.27 -54.51 14.12
CA LEU A 11 8.57 -54.31 12.69
C LEU A 11 7.34 -53.79 11.91
N GLY A 12 6.14 -54.31 12.17
CA GLY A 12 4.90 -53.88 11.51
C GLY A 12 4.53 -52.42 11.83
N LYS A 13 4.69 -52.00 13.08
CA LYS A 13 4.43 -50.60 13.48
C LYS A 13 5.44 -49.63 12.89
N GLY A 14 6.72 -50.01 12.80
CA GLY A 14 7.74 -49.18 12.15
C GLY A 14 7.50 -49.01 10.66
N LEU A 15 7.09 -50.07 9.96
CA LEU A 15 6.80 -50.04 8.52
C LEU A 15 5.57 -49.18 8.23
N LEU A 16 4.52 -49.25 9.07
CA LEU A 16 3.30 -48.42 8.92
C LEU A 16 3.59 -46.94 9.12
N LEU A 17 4.42 -46.57 10.10
CA LEU A 17 4.83 -45.19 10.35
C LEU A 17 5.65 -44.63 9.19
N ILE A 18 6.54 -45.38 8.59
CA ILE A 18 7.32 -44.98 7.42
C ILE A 18 6.41 -44.79 6.22
N LEU A 19 5.44 -45.69 6.01
CA LEU A 19 4.48 -45.58 4.91
C LEU A 19 3.58 -44.34 5.07
N CYS A 20 3.08 -44.06 6.26
CA CYS A 20 2.29 -42.85 6.55
C CYS A 20 3.10 -41.58 6.36
N PHE A 21 4.39 -41.58 6.76
CA PHE A 21 5.27 -40.42 6.58
C PHE A 21 5.59 -40.17 5.10
N THR A 22 5.82 -41.21 4.32
CA THR A 22 6.06 -41.09 2.87
C THR A 22 4.82 -40.64 2.12
N LEU A 23 3.61 -41.10 2.50
CA LEU A 23 2.36 -40.63 1.96
C LEU A 23 2.06 -39.15 2.32
N LEU A 24 2.39 -38.73 3.55
CA LEU A 24 2.26 -37.36 3.99
C LEU A 24 3.21 -36.43 3.22
N VAL A 25 4.47 -36.84 3.03
CA VAL A 25 5.45 -36.09 2.24
C VAL A 25 5.08 -36.05 0.76
N ALA A 26 4.48 -37.13 0.22
CA ALA A 26 3.95 -37.13 -1.16
C ALA A 26 2.73 -36.20 -1.31
N ALA A 27 1.82 -36.16 -0.30
CA ALA A 27 0.69 -35.24 -0.28
C ALA A 27 1.13 -33.78 -0.19
N ILE A 28 2.14 -33.46 0.63
CA ILE A 28 2.71 -32.10 0.74
C ILE A 28 3.45 -31.70 -0.55
N ARG A 29 4.10 -32.64 -1.25
CA ARG A 29 4.71 -32.40 -2.56
C ARG A 29 3.69 -32.33 -3.71
N GLY A 30 2.54 -33.00 -3.58
CA GLY A 30 1.43 -32.93 -4.54
C GLY A 30 0.62 -31.66 -4.48
N CYS A 31 0.67 -30.92 -3.38
CA CYS A 31 0.09 -29.58 -3.23
C CYS A 31 1.01 -28.45 -3.72
N ARG A 32 1.89 -28.72 -4.68
CA ARG A 32 2.28 -27.65 -5.60
C ARG A 32 1.06 -27.45 -6.49
N LEU A 33 0.34 -26.34 -6.32
CA LEU A 33 -0.52 -25.81 -7.36
C LEU A 33 0.31 -25.86 -8.64
N ALA A 34 0.02 -26.83 -9.51
CA ALA A 34 0.54 -26.82 -10.85
C ALA A 34 0.05 -25.52 -11.45
N ALA A 35 0.93 -24.55 -11.60
CA ALA A 35 0.66 -23.42 -12.46
C ALA A 35 0.32 -24.05 -13.82
N ASP A 36 -0.92 -23.89 -14.25
CA ASP A 36 -1.38 -24.37 -15.54
C ASP A 36 -0.49 -23.71 -16.61
N PRO A 37 0.36 -24.46 -17.34
CA PRO A 37 1.22 -23.86 -18.36
C PRO A 37 0.41 -23.31 -19.54
N SER A 38 -0.90 -23.53 -19.59
CA SER A 38 -1.79 -22.93 -20.59
C SER A 38 -2.22 -21.51 -20.22
N LEU A 39 -1.98 -21.07 -18.98
CA LEU A 39 -2.02 -19.69 -18.57
C LEU A 39 -0.69 -19.01 -18.88
N THR A 40 -0.24 -19.09 -20.13
CA THR A 40 0.53 -17.98 -20.68
C THR A 40 -0.38 -16.78 -20.54
N PRO A 41 0.04 -15.69 -19.85
CA PRO A 41 -0.71 -14.46 -19.90
C PRO A 41 -0.80 -14.13 -21.42
N SER A 42 -1.99 -14.29 -21.98
CA SER A 42 -2.30 -13.62 -23.22
C SER A 42 -1.85 -12.19 -22.94
N ARG A 43 -1.10 -11.60 -23.88
CA ARG A 43 -0.79 -10.17 -23.86
C ARG A 43 -2.15 -9.49 -23.77
N GLN A 44 -2.60 -9.32 -22.53
CA GLN A 44 -3.88 -8.74 -22.19
C GLN A 44 -3.72 -7.30 -22.62
N ASP A 45 -4.62 -6.84 -23.49
CA ASP A 45 -4.65 -5.45 -23.92
C ASP A 45 -4.52 -4.61 -22.66
N ASP A 46 -3.43 -3.86 -22.54
CA ASP A 46 -3.14 -3.05 -21.39
C ASP A 46 -4.34 -2.14 -21.18
N LEU A 47 -4.98 -2.25 -20.01
CA LEU A 47 -6.12 -1.41 -19.69
C LEU A 47 -5.70 0.05 -19.81
N THR A 48 -6.37 0.79 -20.70
CA THR A 48 -6.12 2.21 -20.94
C THR A 48 -7.08 3.04 -20.10
N LEU A 49 -6.57 4.14 -19.54
CA LEU A 49 -7.35 5.09 -18.76
C LEU A 49 -7.02 6.53 -19.18
N THR A 50 -7.93 7.45 -18.89
CA THR A 50 -7.68 8.87 -19.06
C THR A 50 -7.11 9.47 -17.77
N VAL A 51 -6.01 10.19 -17.90
CA VAL A 51 -5.28 10.81 -16.77
C VAL A 51 -5.17 12.30 -16.98
N TYR A 52 -5.65 13.09 -16.03
CA TYR A 52 -5.43 14.54 -16.01
C TYR A 52 -4.09 14.84 -15.34
N LEU A 53 -3.14 15.31 -16.14
CA LEU A 53 -1.83 15.78 -15.70
C LEU A 53 -2.01 17.18 -15.09
N HIS A 54 -2.08 17.24 -13.79
CA HIS A 54 -2.43 18.43 -13.02
C HIS A 54 -1.46 19.61 -13.25
N GLU A 55 -0.14 19.34 -13.31
CA GLU A 55 0.88 20.40 -13.53
C GLU A 55 0.87 20.93 -14.97
N GLU A 56 0.40 20.13 -15.94
CA GLU A 56 0.37 20.47 -17.36
C GLU A 56 -1.01 21.00 -17.82
N ASP A 57 -2.02 20.94 -16.95
CA ASP A 57 -3.43 21.25 -17.25
C ASP A 57 -3.92 20.50 -18.51
N LYS A 58 -3.63 19.19 -18.58
CA LYS A 58 -3.84 18.40 -19.79
C LYS A 58 -4.33 16.99 -19.46
N THR A 59 -5.33 16.52 -20.21
CA THR A 59 -5.76 15.11 -20.15
C THR A 59 -5.09 14.30 -21.25
N VAL A 60 -4.57 13.14 -20.89
CA VAL A 60 -3.92 12.17 -21.78
C VAL A 60 -4.49 10.77 -21.57
N GLU A 61 -4.36 9.92 -22.58
CA GLU A 61 -4.55 8.47 -22.43
C GLU A 61 -3.20 7.82 -22.15
N MET A 62 -3.18 6.85 -21.21
CA MET A 62 -2.02 6.01 -20.96
C MET A 62 -2.45 4.63 -20.48
N SER A 63 -1.56 3.65 -20.58
CA SER A 63 -1.83 2.34 -20.01
C SER A 63 -1.84 2.40 -18.47
N LEU A 64 -2.59 1.49 -17.83
CA LEU A 64 -2.61 1.39 -16.38
C LEU A 64 -1.21 1.13 -15.81
N ASP A 65 -0.41 0.31 -16.47
CA ASP A 65 0.94 -0.02 -16.01
C ASP A 65 1.90 1.18 -16.10
N GLU A 66 1.76 2.05 -17.13
CA GLU A 66 2.51 3.32 -17.21
C GLU A 66 2.09 4.29 -16.09
N TYR A 67 0.78 4.44 -15.86
CA TYR A 67 0.29 5.25 -14.75
C TYR A 67 0.82 4.75 -13.41
N LEU A 68 0.72 3.44 -13.15
CA LEU A 68 1.21 2.84 -11.90
C LEU A 68 2.72 2.96 -11.70
N TYR A 69 3.50 2.92 -12.77
CA TYR A 69 4.94 3.18 -12.68
C TYR A 69 5.21 4.58 -12.12
N GLY A 70 4.53 5.59 -12.63
CA GLY A 70 4.65 6.97 -12.16
C GLY A 70 4.13 7.16 -10.72
N VAL A 71 3.02 6.49 -10.38
CA VAL A 71 2.46 6.48 -9.02
C VAL A 71 3.44 5.84 -8.03
N LEU A 72 3.97 4.66 -8.33
CA LEU A 72 4.95 4.02 -7.45
C LEU A 72 6.16 4.91 -7.16
N GLY A 73 6.67 5.59 -8.19
CA GLY A 73 7.79 6.51 -8.03
C GLY A 73 7.44 7.81 -7.30
N GLY A 74 6.17 8.21 -7.32
CA GLY A 74 5.64 9.36 -6.60
C GLY A 74 5.36 9.08 -5.13
N GLU A 75 4.86 7.89 -4.81
CA GLU A 75 4.35 7.52 -3.50
C GLU A 75 5.39 6.82 -2.60
N MET A 76 6.32 6.08 -3.17
CA MET A 76 7.25 5.26 -2.39
C MET A 76 8.70 5.40 -2.86
N PRO A 77 9.67 5.52 -1.94
CA PRO A 77 11.08 5.49 -2.32
C PRO A 77 11.46 4.21 -3.07
N ALA A 78 12.02 4.34 -4.27
CA ALA A 78 12.42 3.19 -5.10
C ALA A 78 13.52 2.31 -4.46
N SER A 79 14.18 2.79 -3.40
CA SER A 79 15.12 2.02 -2.58
C SER A 79 14.47 0.93 -1.73
N PHE A 80 13.17 1.03 -1.45
CA PHE A 80 12.43 0.07 -0.63
C PHE A 80 12.50 -1.36 -1.20
N PRO A 81 12.33 -2.41 -0.37
CA PRO A 81 12.28 -3.79 -0.84
C PRO A 81 11.27 -4.00 -1.96
N LEU A 82 11.56 -4.91 -2.90
CA LEU A 82 10.68 -5.19 -4.03
C LEU A 82 9.27 -5.61 -3.59
N GLU A 83 9.14 -6.38 -2.51
CA GLU A 83 7.84 -6.83 -2.00
C GLU A 83 6.99 -5.66 -1.45
N ALA A 84 7.62 -4.64 -0.86
CA ALA A 84 6.93 -3.42 -0.45
C ALA A 84 6.41 -2.63 -1.68
N LEU A 85 7.23 -2.50 -2.72
CA LEU A 85 6.82 -1.86 -3.98
C LEU A 85 5.69 -2.65 -4.67
N LYS A 86 5.70 -3.98 -4.60
CA LYS A 86 4.62 -4.83 -5.10
C LYS A 86 3.32 -4.62 -4.32
N ALA A 87 3.39 -4.53 -2.99
CA ALA A 87 2.22 -4.24 -2.16
C ALA A 87 1.62 -2.88 -2.53
N GLN A 88 2.45 -1.84 -2.67
CA GLN A 88 2.01 -0.52 -3.13
C GLN A 88 1.41 -0.57 -4.53
N ALA A 89 1.97 -1.36 -5.45
CA ALA A 89 1.42 -1.51 -6.80
C ALA A 89 0.01 -2.11 -6.79
N VAL A 90 -0.26 -3.10 -5.93
CA VAL A 90 -1.60 -3.68 -5.75
C VAL A 90 -2.56 -2.65 -5.16
N ALA A 91 -2.17 -1.91 -4.12
CA ALA A 91 -2.99 -0.87 -3.51
C ALA A 91 -3.32 0.25 -4.52
N ALA A 92 -2.31 0.78 -5.21
CA ALA A 92 -2.47 1.83 -6.21
C ALA A 92 -3.34 1.39 -7.39
N ARG A 93 -3.16 0.15 -7.89
CA ARG A 93 -3.99 -0.42 -8.94
C ARG A 93 -5.44 -0.54 -8.50
N THR A 94 -5.69 -1.03 -7.28
CA THR A 94 -7.04 -1.16 -6.75
C THR A 94 -7.74 0.19 -6.65
N TYR A 95 -7.05 1.19 -6.11
CA TYR A 95 -7.52 2.57 -6.04
C TYR A 95 -7.87 3.13 -7.43
N THR A 96 -6.99 2.90 -8.42
CA THR A 96 -7.18 3.39 -9.79
C THR A 96 -8.34 2.70 -10.49
N VAL A 97 -8.44 1.37 -10.41
CA VAL A 97 -9.51 0.59 -11.07
C VAL A 97 -10.91 1.05 -10.62
N ARG A 98 -11.08 1.42 -9.36
CA ARG A 98 -12.35 1.98 -8.85
C ARG A 98 -12.75 3.31 -9.51
N ARG A 99 -11.83 3.99 -10.21
CA ARG A 99 -12.07 5.29 -10.84
C ARG A 99 -12.23 5.21 -12.35
N ILE A 100 -11.99 4.06 -12.94
CA ILE A 100 -12.09 3.90 -14.40
C ILE A 100 -13.56 3.80 -14.82
N ALA A 101 -14.06 4.81 -15.52
CA ALA A 101 -15.47 4.90 -15.93
C ALA A 101 -15.90 3.71 -16.81
N SER A 102 -15.03 3.24 -17.70
CA SER A 102 -15.35 2.10 -18.59
C SER A 102 -15.52 0.78 -17.85
N LEU A 103 -15.06 0.70 -16.60
CA LEU A 103 -15.25 -0.44 -15.69
C LEU A 103 -16.41 -0.22 -14.72
N GLY A 104 -17.17 0.87 -14.85
CA GLY A 104 -18.25 1.23 -13.93
C GLY A 104 -17.74 1.92 -12.66
N GLY A 105 -16.50 2.40 -12.65
CA GLY A 105 -15.90 3.13 -11.53
C GLY A 105 -16.42 4.57 -11.40
N ASP A 106 -15.96 5.26 -10.36
CA ASP A 106 -16.31 6.64 -10.02
C ASP A 106 -15.11 7.58 -10.32
N PRO A 107 -15.05 8.21 -11.50
CA PRO A 107 -13.95 9.05 -11.92
C PRO A 107 -13.78 10.28 -11.03
N CYS A 108 -12.54 10.77 -10.87
CA CYS A 108 -12.30 12.03 -10.17
C CYS A 108 -12.86 13.26 -10.93
N GLY A 109 -13.10 13.12 -12.21
CA GLY A 109 -13.75 14.12 -13.08
C GLY A 109 -12.91 15.34 -13.42
N ARG A 110 -11.72 15.52 -12.84
CA ARG A 110 -10.81 16.61 -13.20
C ARG A 110 -10.37 16.47 -14.66
N GLY A 111 -10.50 17.54 -15.43
CA GLY A 111 -10.24 17.54 -16.87
C GLY A 111 -11.06 16.50 -17.66
N GLY A 112 -12.17 15.99 -17.09
CA GLY A 112 -12.98 14.90 -17.67
C GLY A 112 -12.30 13.53 -17.66
N ALA A 113 -11.26 13.34 -16.83
CA ALA A 113 -10.45 12.13 -16.76
C ALA A 113 -10.96 11.16 -15.68
N ASP A 114 -10.55 9.89 -15.81
CA ASP A 114 -10.79 8.86 -14.80
C ASP A 114 -10.06 9.18 -13.50
N ILE A 115 -8.81 9.64 -13.61
CA ILE A 115 -7.94 9.93 -12.46
C ILE A 115 -7.04 11.13 -12.76
N CYS A 116 -6.47 11.76 -11.74
CA CYS A 116 -5.50 12.83 -11.89
C CYS A 116 -4.18 12.56 -11.16
N THR A 117 -3.18 13.41 -11.42
CA THR A 117 -1.84 13.31 -10.83
C THR A 117 -1.65 14.21 -9.59
N ASP A 118 -2.73 14.83 -9.09
CA ASP A 118 -2.71 15.64 -7.88
C ASP A 118 -2.90 14.77 -6.63
N SER A 119 -1.89 14.72 -5.76
CA SER A 119 -1.90 13.95 -4.52
C SER A 119 -2.97 14.38 -3.52
N HIS A 120 -3.52 15.60 -3.65
CA HIS A 120 -4.64 16.09 -2.83
C HIS A 120 -6.01 15.63 -3.33
N CYS A 121 -6.05 15.01 -4.50
CA CYS A 121 -7.28 14.52 -5.11
C CYS A 121 -7.24 12.99 -5.32
N CYS A 122 -6.15 12.49 -5.92
CA CYS A 122 -5.99 11.09 -6.26
C CYS A 122 -4.70 10.52 -5.64
N GLN A 123 -3.68 10.27 -6.46
CA GLN A 123 -2.41 9.68 -6.05
C GLN A 123 -1.26 10.57 -6.52
N SER A 124 -0.18 10.64 -5.74
CA SER A 124 1.03 11.29 -6.20
C SER A 124 1.58 10.57 -7.44
N TYR A 125 1.93 11.36 -8.44
CA TYR A 125 2.48 10.85 -9.70
C TYR A 125 3.72 11.64 -10.07
N ARG A 126 4.71 10.97 -10.62
CA ARG A 126 5.88 11.60 -11.21
C ARG A 126 6.16 10.99 -12.58
N SER A 127 6.46 11.85 -13.55
CA SER A 127 6.80 11.36 -14.89
C SER A 127 8.08 10.51 -14.88
N PRO A 128 8.24 9.59 -15.83
CA PRO A 128 9.47 8.79 -15.96
C PRO A 128 10.74 9.65 -16.04
N GLU A 129 10.66 10.81 -16.70
CA GLU A 129 11.76 11.76 -16.86
C GLU A 129 12.12 12.41 -15.51
N ALA A 130 11.13 12.91 -14.76
CA ALA A 130 11.33 13.50 -13.44
C ALA A 130 11.90 12.48 -12.44
N LEU A 131 11.44 11.23 -12.52
CA LEU A 131 11.98 10.13 -11.71
C LEU A 131 13.44 9.84 -12.06
N ALA A 132 13.76 9.71 -13.36
CA ALA A 132 15.12 9.44 -13.81
C ALA A 132 16.08 10.56 -13.39
N GLU A 133 15.68 11.82 -13.51
CA GLU A 133 16.45 12.97 -13.06
C GLU A 133 16.72 12.92 -11.54
N SER A 134 15.69 12.65 -10.74
CA SER A 134 15.81 12.60 -9.27
C SER A 134 16.68 11.45 -8.77
N TRP A 135 16.74 10.33 -9.50
CA TRP A 135 17.52 9.15 -9.13
C TRP A 135 18.98 9.19 -9.62
N GLY A 136 19.29 10.04 -10.59
CA GLY A 136 20.65 10.23 -11.12
C GLY A 136 21.28 8.90 -11.55
N SER A 137 22.42 8.54 -10.96
CA SER A 137 23.13 7.30 -11.29
C SER A 137 22.36 6.01 -11.01
N HIS A 138 21.33 6.05 -10.17
CA HIS A 138 20.48 4.89 -9.83
C HIS A 138 19.27 4.75 -10.76
N ALA A 139 19.05 5.67 -11.69
CA ALA A 139 17.85 5.76 -12.51
C ALA A 139 17.49 4.43 -13.19
N LYS A 140 18.46 3.77 -13.84
CA LYS A 140 18.21 2.48 -14.49
C LYS A 140 17.79 1.40 -13.49
N GLN A 141 18.50 1.27 -12.38
CA GLN A 141 18.23 0.24 -11.36
C GLN A 141 16.84 0.41 -10.74
N TYR A 142 16.48 1.64 -10.39
CA TYR A 142 15.19 1.94 -9.78
C TYR A 142 14.04 1.82 -10.77
N ALA A 143 14.22 2.29 -12.01
CA ALA A 143 13.23 2.10 -13.06
C ALA A 143 12.94 0.62 -13.34
N ASP A 144 13.98 -0.21 -13.45
CA ASP A 144 13.81 -1.65 -13.66
C ASP A 144 13.06 -2.30 -12.49
N LYS A 145 13.36 -1.89 -11.25
CA LYS A 145 12.72 -2.40 -10.04
C LYS A 145 11.23 -2.00 -9.93
N LEU A 146 10.88 -0.77 -10.25
CA LEU A 146 9.48 -0.34 -10.28
C LEU A 146 8.70 -1.07 -11.37
N ARG A 147 9.24 -1.17 -12.59
CA ARG A 147 8.62 -1.95 -13.67
C ARG A 147 8.43 -3.42 -13.27
N GLN A 148 9.41 -4.00 -12.59
CA GLN A 148 9.31 -5.36 -12.07
C GLN A 148 8.17 -5.49 -11.04
N ALA A 149 8.00 -4.53 -10.14
CA ALA A 149 6.92 -4.52 -9.15
C ALA A 149 5.55 -4.47 -9.83
N VAL A 150 5.36 -3.58 -10.80
CA VAL A 150 4.12 -3.46 -11.59
C VAL A 150 3.83 -4.74 -12.36
N ALA A 151 4.81 -5.26 -13.10
CA ALA A 151 4.65 -6.46 -13.93
C ALA A 151 4.37 -7.73 -13.12
N GLN A 152 5.04 -7.92 -11.97
CA GLN A 152 4.83 -9.10 -11.12
C GLN A 152 3.50 -9.07 -10.34
N THR A 153 2.84 -7.93 -10.31
CA THR A 153 1.51 -7.76 -9.70
C THR A 153 0.43 -7.47 -10.75
N HIS A 154 0.72 -7.69 -12.03
CA HIS A 154 -0.23 -7.43 -13.11
C HIS A 154 -1.56 -8.14 -12.84
N GLY A 155 -2.69 -7.42 -13.01
CA GLY A 155 -4.04 -7.93 -12.78
C GLY A 155 -4.43 -8.15 -11.31
N LEU A 156 -3.53 -7.97 -10.34
CA LEU A 156 -3.86 -8.14 -8.93
C LEU A 156 -4.49 -6.87 -8.36
N ILE A 157 -5.68 -7.01 -7.78
CA ILE A 157 -6.39 -5.98 -7.02
C ILE A 157 -6.90 -6.55 -5.69
N ALA A 158 -7.09 -5.71 -4.69
CA ALA A 158 -7.73 -6.06 -3.45
C ALA A 158 -9.26 -5.91 -3.57
N VAL A 159 -10.01 -6.93 -3.16
CA VAL A 159 -11.47 -6.94 -3.24
C VAL A 159 -12.10 -7.28 -1.89
N TYR A 160 -13.31 -6.77 -1.67
CA TYR A 160 -14.19 -7.15 -0.57
C TYR A 160 -15.59 -7.38 -1.14
N ASP A 161 -16.19 -8.54 -0.82
CA ASP A 161 -17.48 -8.98 -1.37
C ASP A 161 -17.57 -8.91 -2.91
N GLY A 162 -16.43 -9.18 -3.59
CA GLY A 162 -16.34 -9.20 -5.05
C GLY A 162 -16.10 -7.84 -5.71
N GLU A 163 -16.11 -6.75 -4.94
CA GLU A 163 -15.87 -5.40 -5.44
C GLU A 163 -14.47 -4.88 -5.04
N PRO A 164 -13.79 -4.10 -5.89
CA PRO A 164 -12.54 -3.46 -5.51
C PRO A 164 -12.72 -2.59 -4.27
N ILE A 165 -11.83 -2.72 -3.29
CA ILE A 165 -11.87 -1.92 -2.06
C ILE A 165 -11.51 -0.44 -2.31
N GLU A 166 -11.91 0.45 -1.40
CA GLU A 166 -11.31 1.79 -1.29
C GLU A 166 -9.91 1.64 -0.69
N ALA A 167 -8.91 1.47 -1.56
CA ALA A 167 -7.54 1.15 -1.17
C ALA A 167 -6.78 2.41 -0.75
N LEU A 168 -7.17 3.00 0.38
CA LEU A 168 -6.47 4.13 0.97
C LEU A 168 -5.17 3.67 1.62
N TYR A 169 -4.14 4.50 1.54
CA TYR A 169 -2.84 4.23 2.15
C TYR A 169 -2.16 5.52 2.64
N HIS A 170 -1.21 5.37 3.54
CA HIS A 170 -0.46 6.46 4.15
C HIS A 170 0.96 5.99 4.49
N SER A 171 1.86 6.91 4.81
CA SER A 171 3.26 6.57 5.12
C SER A 171 3.45 6.05 6.54
N ALA A 172 2.76 6.59 7.52
CA ALA A 172 2.83 6.19 8.91
C ALA A 172 1.54 6.56 9.66
N ALA A 173 1.09 5.67 10.55
CA ALA A 173 -0.12 5.82 11.36
C ALA A 173 0.16 6.19 12.82
N GLY A 174 1.42 6.32 13.22
CA GLY A 174 1.78 6.56 14.62
C GLY A 174 1.65 5.32 15.51
N GLY A 175 1.64 4.11 14.92
CA GLY A 175 1.58 2.82 15.62
C GLY A 175 0.20 2.17 15.64
N HIS A 176 -0.86 2.88 15.22
CA HIS A 176 -2.22 2.36 15.11
C HIS A 176 -3.00 3.11 14.02
N THR A 177 -3.71 2.40 13.15
CA THR A 177 -4.56 3.03 12.14
C THR A 177 -5.90 3.44 12.74
N GLU A 178 -6.68 4.25 12.00
CA GLU A 178 -7.98 4.75 12.45
C GLU A 178 -9.12 4.09 11.68
N ASP A 179 -10.29 3.96 12.27
CA ASP A 179 -11.50 3.53 11.59
C ASP A 179 -11.91 4.54 10.53
N ALA A 180 -12.27 4.08 9.32
CA ALA A 180 -12.69 4.93 8.22
C ALA A 180 -13.84 5.88 8.61
N GLN A 181 -14.79 5.42 9.42
CA GLN A 181 -15.93 6.22 9.88
C GLN A 181 -15.55 7.44 10.71
N ASN A 182 -14.40 7.40 11.40
CA ASN A 182 -13.92 8.53 12.22
C ASN A 182 -13.24 9.61 11.36
N VAL A 183 -12.85 9.28 10.12
CA VAL A 183 -12.14 10.17 9.19
C VAL A 183 -13.02 10.57 8.00
N PHE A 184 -13.75 9.62 7.41
CA PHE A 184 -14.49 9.79 6.16
C PHE A 184 -16.02 9.72 6.33
N SER A 185 -16.55 9.68 7.53
CA SER A 185 -17.97 9.62 7.88
C SER A 185 -18.72 8.31 7.49
N ASN A 186 -18.08 7.41 6.76
CA ASN A 186 -18.65 6.12 6.34
C ASN A 186 -17.86 4.97 6.95
N ALA A 187 -18.56 4.03 7.58
CA ALA A 187 -17.97 2.78 8.05
C ALA A 187 -17.66 1.88 6.85
N LEU A 188 -16.41 1.46 6.72
CA LEU A 188 -15.99 0.47 5.74
C LEU A 188 -15.42 -0.75 6.49
N PRO A 189 -16.00 -1.95 6.33
CA PRO A 189 -15.68 -3.11 7.17
C PRO A 189 -14.24 -3.60 7.00
N TYR A 190 -13.55 -3.17 5.97
CA TYR A 190 -12.15 -3.49 5.66
C TYR A 190 -11.16 -2.35 5.97
N LEU A 191 -11.63 -1.16 6.38
CA LEU A 191 -10.82 -0.02 6.82
C LEU A 191 -11.14 0.29 8.29
N VAL A 192 -10.64 -0.58 9.17
CA VAL A 192 -10.80 -0.50 10.63
C VAL A 192 -9.45 -0.24 11.30
N GLY A 193 -9.48 0.33 12.49
CA GLY A 193 -8.30 0.57 13.30
C GLY A 193 -7.58 -0.74 13.64
N VAL A 194 -6.28 -0.81 13.32
CA VAL A 194 -5.42 -1.96 13.63
C VAL A 194 -4.06 -1.47 14.12
N GLU A 195 -3.39 -2.30 14.92
CA GLU A 195 -2.00 -2.04 15.28
C GLU A 195 -1.11 -2.03 14.03
N SER A 196 -0.21 -1.05 13.93
CA SER A 196 0.79 -0.91 12.87
C SER A 196 2.20 -0.97 13.47
N PRO A 197 2.70 -2.19 13.75
CA PRO A 197 4.00 -2.37 14.40
C PRO A 197 5.15 -2.03 13.45
N GLY A 198 6.26 -1.54 14.03
CA GLY A 198 7.49 -1.24 13.27
C GLY A 198 7.56 0.17 12.69
N GLU A 199 6.58 1.03 12.93
CA GLU A 199 6.60 2.42 12.47
C GLU A 199 7.56 3.32 13.26
N GLN A 200 8.08 2.87 14.40
CA GLN A 200 9.01 3.63 15.23
C GLN A 200 10.28 4.06 14.49
N ASP A 201 10.64 3.32 13.45
CA ASP A 201 11.80 3.61 12.59
C ASP A 201 11.43 4.51 11.39
N ALA A 202 10.14 4.87 11.24
CA ALA A 202 9.69 5.76 10.18
C ALA A 202 10.20 7.18 10.40
N SER A 203 10.61 7.86 9.32
CA SER A 203 10.93 9.28 9.38
C SER A 203 9.70 10.06 9.84
N HIS A 204 9.90 11.02 10.76
CA HIS A 204 8.81 11.84 11.32
C HIS A 204 7.78 11.07 12.18
N TYR A 205 8.13 9.87 12.68
CA TYR A 205 7.26 9.14 13.61
C TYR A 205 6.94 9.95 14.86
N GLN A 206 7.92 10.72 15.36
CA GLN A 206 7.76 11.64 16.46
C GLN A 206 8.54 12.92 16.19
N GLU A 207 7.87 14.06 16.25
CA GLU A 207 8.47 15.39 16.16
C GLU A 207 8.12 16.23 17.39
N SER A 208 9.01 17.14 17.74
CA SER A 208 8.78 18.06 18.84
C SER A 208 9.12 19.48 18.39
N ILE A 209 8.20 20.40 18.62
CA ILE A 209 8.39 21.83 18.38
C ILE A 209 8.20 22.53 19.72
N ALA A 210 9.18 23.37 20.10
CA ALA A 210 9.11 24.18 21.28
C ALA A 210 8.73 25.62 20.94
N PHE A 211 7.74 26.15 21.62
CA PHE A 211 7.36 27.56 21.56
C PHE A 211 7.53 28.21 22.92
N SER A 212 7.92 29.48 22.96
CA SER A 212 7.71 30.27 24.16
C SER A 212 6.21 30.50 24.37
N CYS A 213 5.79 30.68 25.62
CA CYS A 213 4.40 31.01 25.96
C CYS A 213 3.89 32.23 25.18
N LYS A 214 4.78 33.19 24.90
CA LYS A 214 4.44 34.39 24.13
C LYS A 214 4.18 34.03 22.64
N GLU A 215 5.09 33.34 22.00
CA GLU A 215 4.93 32.93 20.59
C GLU A 215 3.66 32.10 20.40
N LEU A 216 3.42 31.12 21.27
CA LEU A 216 2.26 30.25 21.15
C LEU A 216 0.95 31.05 21.40
N SER A 217 0.89 31.92 22.40
CA SER A 217 -0.32 32.72 22.64
C SER A 217 -0.58 33.73 21.51
N ASP A 218 0.46 34.33 20.96
CA ASP A 218 0.33 35.27 19.82
C ASP A 218 -0.21 34.53 18.56
N THR A 219 0.41 33.42 18.20
CA THR A 219 -0.01 32.61 17.04
C THR A 219 -1.45 32.10 17.18
N LEU A 220 -1.81 31.58 18.35
CA LEU A 220 -3.16 31.08 18.58
C LEU A 220 -4.21 32.20 18.62
N ASN A 221 -3.89 33.36 19.18
CA ASN A 221 -4.81 34.52 19.17
C ASN A 221 -4.99 35.10 17.77
N GLU A 222 -3.96 35.04 16.91
CA GLU A 222 -4.08 35.44 15.51
C GLU A 222 -5.02 34.50 14.75
N THR A 223 -4.87 33.20 14.96
CA THR A 223 -5.71 32.18 14.30
C THR A 223 -7.12 32.10 14.88
N PHE A 224 -7.24 32.28 16.19
CA PHE A 224 -8.49 32.21 16.95
C PHE A 224 -8.69 33.48 17.81
N PRO A 225 -9.12 34.61 17.23
CA PRO A 225 -9.17 35.90 17.93
C PRO A 225 -10.00 35.92 19.22
N ASN A 226 -10.96 35.01 19.34
CA ASN A 226 -11.82 34.89 20.52
C ASN A 226 -11.21 34.05 21.66
N ALA A 227 -10.02 33.48 21.48
CA ALA A 227 -9.38 32.64 22.49
C ALA A 227 -8.82 33.48 23.67
N HIS A 228 -8.40 34.72 23.40
CA HIS A 228 -7.87 35.67 24.39
C HIS A 228 -6.79 35.08 25.31
N LEU A 229 -5.85 34.36 24.74
CA LEU A 229 -4.78 33.67 25.46
C LEU A 229 -3.75 34.69 25.95
N SER A 230 -3.31 34.52 27.22
CA SER A 230 -2.27 35.33 27.85
C SER A 230 -0.98 34.53 28.02
N PRO A 231 0.20 35.05 27.65
CA PRO A 231 1.47 34.36 27.88
C PRO A 231 1.72 33.95 29.33
N SER A 232 1.27 34.76 30.27
CA SER A 232 1.46 34.51 31.72
C SER A 232 0.46 33.51 32.33
N ALA A 233 -0.61 33.20 31.62
CA ALA A 233 -1.65 32.27 32.06
C ALA A 233 -1.86 31.07 31.12
N LEU A 234 -1.02 30.92 30.11
CA LEU A 234 -1.21 29.96 28.98
C LEU A 234 -1.39 28.53 29.49
N GLU A 235 -0.55 28.06 30.41
CA GLU A 235 -0.63 26.70 30.95
C GLU A 235 -1.97 26.40 31.64
N SER A 236 -2.58 27.44 32.28
CA SER A 236 -3.89 27.29 32.92
C SER A 236 -5.07 27.46 31.98
N GLN A 237 -4.86 28.13 30.84
CA GLN A 237 -5.88 28.37 29.82
C GLN A 237 -5.96 27.24 28.78
N MET A 238 -4.91 26.40 28.66
CA MET A 238 -4.85 25.30 27.71
C MET A 238 -5.04 23.96 28.42
N LYS A 239 -5.86 23.11 27.83
CA LYS A 239 -6.03 21.72 28.25
C LYS A 239 -6.02 20.82 27.05
N ILE A 240 -5.10 19.85 27.05
CA ILE A 240 -5.10 18.77 26.04
C ILE A 240 -6.21 17.80 26.43
N GLN A 241 -7.11 17.52 25.50
CA GLN A 241 -8.10 16.45 25.61
C GLN A 241 -7.60 15.29 24.75
N ALA A 242 -7.41 14.13 25.39
CA ALA A 242 -7.09 12.89 24.74
C ALA A 242 -8.37 12.18 24.27
#